data_a6917a05ce7d68225ae46face3335906
#
_entry.id   a6917a05ce7d68225ae46face3335906
#
_cell.length_a   1.000
_cell.length_b   1.000
_cell.length_c   1.000
_cell.angle_alpha   90.00
_cell.angle_beta   90.00
_cell.angle_gamma   90.00
#
_symmetry.space_group_name_H-M   'P 1'
#
loop_
_entity.id
_entity.type
_entity.pdbx_description
1 polymer ?
#
loop_
_entity_poly.entity_id
_entity_poly.type
_entity_poly.pdbx_seq_one_letter_code
_entity_poly.pdbx_strand_id
1 'polypeptide(L)'
;MTYSLITLSYNKLDCTRRCLSALITDSVVDAPWEMIVVDNGSTDGSGEWCDTELTALGAAQGIPVTVLHNSGNVGCSYARNRAIAVAKGEFLVFADNDIAPRTRRWMPGLRAALTAFPDAGMIGCKMVYPWEPYPIQCAGVGISQRGHVCFRGRGEGIDAPRFNRTETVQCLISACLLIPAALIRKHGGFDEAFHPVQFEDFDLVYRLREAGYQAVYTPEVEMYHFESVTTQGTPTVHNAAVVVRNGLLFQKRWRHLFKQEDGPSEEACRWLKIPSVAFSAIGSLPLD
;
A
#
# COMPACT_ATOMS: atom_id res chain seq x y z
N MET A 1 -6.47 5.94 -19.86
CA MET A 1 -6.84 5.60 -18.46
C MET A 1 -6.29 6.66 -17.53
N THR A 2 -7.07 7.08 -16.55
CA THR A 2 -6.58 8.02 -15.52
C THR A 2 -5.86 7.27 -14.41
N TYR A 3 -6.41 6.14 -13.95
CA TYR A 3 -5.77 5.34 -12.91
C TYR A 3 -5.56 3.89 -13.36
N SER A 4 -4.42 3.32 -12.97
CA SER A 4 -4.20 1.88 -12.94
C SER A 4 -4.06 1.46 -11.47
N LEU A 5 -5.07 0.76 -10.95
CA LEU A 5 -5.02 0.14 -9.63
C LEU A 5 -4.25 -1.18 -9.74
N ILE A 6 -3.15 -1.27 -9.02
CA ILE A 6 -2.23 -2.42 -9.04
C ILE A 6 -2.29 -3.12 -7.69
N THR A 7 -2.63 -4.39 -7.69
CA THR A 7 -2.67 -5.23 -6.49
C THR A 7 -1.96 -6.55 -6.72
N LEU A 8 -1.39 -7.10 -5.63
CA LEU A 8 -0.81 -8.45 -5.64
C LEU A 8 -1.71 -9.39 -4.86
N SER A 9 -1.85 -10.61 -5.34
CA SER A 9 -2.52 -11.70 -4.63
C SER A 9 -1.56 -12.86 -4.41
N TYR A 10 -1.53 -13.39 -3.20
CA TYR A 10 -0.83 -14.62 -2.89
C TYR A 10 -1.57 -15.38 -1.80
N ASN A 11 -2.37 -16.36 -2.23
CA ASN A 11 -3.24 -17.13 -1.34
C ASN A 11 -4.23 -16.23 -0.55
N LYS A 12 -4.86 -16.76 0.52
CA LYS A 12 -5.83 -16.06 1.36
C LYS A 12 -7.08 -15.64 0.61
N LEU A 13 -7.66 -16.58 -0.14
CA LEU A 13 -8.81 -16.39 -1.01
C LEU A 13 -9.93 -15.57 -0.37
N ASP A 14 -10.33 -15.87 0.87
CA ASP A 14 -11.44 -15.17 1.54
C ASP A 14 -11.15 -13.67 1.72
N CYS A 15 -9.92 -13.34 2.12
CA CYS A 15 -9.50 -11.95 2.28
C CYS A 15 -9.40 -11.26 0.92
N THR A 16 -8.73 -11.88 -0.04
CA THR A 16 -8.59 -11.38 -1.41
C THR A 16 -9.96 -11.12 -2.04
N ARG A 17 -10.89 -12.09 -1.93
CA ARG A 17 -12.25 -11.95 -2.43
C ARG A 17 -12.96 -10.75 -1.81
N ARG A 18 -12.96 -10.64 -0.49
CA ARG A 18 -13.62 -9.54 0.22
C ARG A 18 -13.05 -8.18 -0.17
N CYS A 19 -11.73 -8.04 -0.13
CA CYS A 19 -11.07 -6.76 -0.32
C CYS A 19 -11.08 -6.30 -1.78
N LEU A 20 -10.75 -7.18 -2.73
CA LEU A 20 -10.76 -6.79 -4.14
C LEU A 20 -12.18 -6.54 -4.68
N SER A 21 -13.19 -7.27 -4.18
CA SER A 21 -14.58 -6.91 -4.50
C SER A 21 -14.93 -5.52 -3.98
N ALA A 22 -14.58 -5.20 -2.72
CA ALA A 22 -14.83 -3.88 -2.14
C ALA A 22 -14.10 -2.75 -2.91
N LEU A 23 -12.86 -2.97 -3.36
CA LEU A 23 -12.15 -2.01 -4.20
C LEU A 23 -12.87 -1.70 -5.52
N ILE A 24 -13.66 -2.63 -6.04
CA ILE A 24 -14.49 -2.41 -7.24
C ILE A 24 -15.85 -1.80 -6.88
N THR A 25 -16.58 -2.37 -5.90
CA THR A 25 -17.99 -2.02 -5.63
C THR A 25 -18.15 -0.77 -4.78
N ASP A 26 -17.20 -0.51 -3.88
CA ASP A 26 -17.30 0.55 -2.90
C ASP A 26 -16.53 1.82 -3.29
N SER A 27 -15.85 1.78 -4.44
CA SER A 27 -15.14 2.94 -4.98
C SER A 27 -15.99 3.79 -5.91
N VAL A 28 -15.98 5.10 -5.69
CA VAL A 28 -16.61 6.09 -6.58
C VAL A 28 -15.50 6.86 -7.30
N VAL A 29 -15.36 6.61 -8.60
CA VAL A 29 -14.30 7.20 -9.42
C VAL A 29 -14.91 7.82 -10.69
N ASP A 30 -14.78 9.13 -10.83
CA ASP A 30 -15.38 9.90 -11.95
C ASP A 30 -14.50 9.92 -13.21
N ALA A 31 -13.55 9.03 -13.31
CA ALA A 31 -12.59 8.96 -14.41
C ALA A 31 -12.33 7.51 -14.82
N PRO A 32 -11.97 7.23 -16.07
CA PRO A 32 -11.65 5.88 -16.50
C PRO A 32 -10.47 5.29 -15.71
N TRP A 33 -10.65 4.08 -15.20
CA TRP A 33 -9.62 3.35 -14.49
C TRP A 33 -9.63 1.86 -14.82
N GLU A 34 -8.55 1.20 -14.53
CA GLU A 34 -8.39 -0.26 -14.69
C GLU A 34 -7.84 -0.86 -13.41
N MET A 35 -8.09 -2.15 -13.20
CA MET A 35 -7.48 -2.95 -12.15
C MET A 35 -6.51 -3.97 -12.76
N ILE A 36 -5.31 -4.05 -12.23
CA ILE A 36 -4.31 -5.04 -12.61
C ILE A 36 -3.99 -5.87 -11.36
N VAL A 37 -4.34 -7.15 -11.41
CA VAL A 37 -4.05 -8.11 -10.33
C VAL A 37 -2.88 -8.97 -10.76
N VAL A 38 -1.87 -9.11 -9.92
CA VAL A 38 -0.82 -10.10 -10.12
C VAL A 38 -1.03 -11.24 -9.13
N ASP A 39 -1.48 -12.37 -9.62
CA ASP A 39 -1.47 -13.60 -8.84
C ASP A 39 -0.04 -14.13 -8.76
N ASN A 40 0.52 -14.10 -7.56
CA ASN A 40 1.92 -14.42 -7.30
C ASN A 40 2.13 -15.91 -7.04
N GLY A 41 1.42 -16.76 -7.78
CA GLY A 41 1.49 -18.21 -7.70
C GLY A 41 0.65 -18.78 -6.55
N SER A 42 -0.59 -18.33 -6.40
CA SER A 42 -1.54 -18.87 -5.41
C SER A 42 -1.91 -20.31 -5.71
N THR A 43 -2.20 -21.08 -4.65
CA THR A 43 -2.58 -22.50 -4.72
C THR A 43 -3.91 -22.80 -4.04
N ASP A 44 -4.62 -21.78 -3.57
CA ASP A 44 -5.86 -21.89 -2.79
C ASP A 44 -7.12 -21.49 -3.58
N GLY A 45 -7.00 -21.30 -4.91
CA GLY A 45 -8.07 -20.86 -5.79
C GLY A 45 -8.15 -19.33 -5.98
N SER A 46 -7.27 -18.54 -5.33
CA SER A 46 -7.28 -17.07 -5.47
C SER A 46 -7.06 -16.63 -6.92
N GLY A 47 -6.15 -17.26 -7.64
CA GLY A 47 -5.87 -16.94 -9.05
C GLY A 47 -7.09 -17.22 -9.94
N GLU A 48 -7.71 -18.41 -9.81
CA GLU A 48 -8.92 -18.78 -10.57
C GLU A 48 -10.11 -17.84 -10.28
N TRP A 49 -10.27 -17.46 -9.02
CA TRP A 49 -11.29 -16.49 -8.61
C TRP A 49 -11.05 -15.12 -9.27
N CYS A 50 -9.80 -14.66 -9.36
CA CYS A 50 -9.47 -13.40 -10.04
C CYS A 50 -9.80 -13.47 -11.54
N ASP A 51 -9.50 -14.59 -12.21
CA ASP A 51 -9.78 -14.79 -13.64
C ASP A 51 -11.28 -14.82 -13.96
N THR A 52 -12.09 -15.32 -13.05
CA THR A 52 -13.52 -15.56 -13.27
C THR A 52 -14.40 -14.52 -12.60
N GLU A 53 -14.58 -14.61 -11.29
CA GLU A 53 -15.54 -13.79 -10.54
C GLU A 53 -15.12 -12.32 -10.47
N LEU A 54 -13.85 -12.01 -10.19
CA LEU A 54 -13.38 -10.62 -10.11
C LEU A 54 -13.43 -9.93 -11.47
N THR A 55 -13.04 -10.64 -12.54
CA THR A 55 -13.09 -10.12 -13.92
C THR A 55 -14.53 -9.85 -14.34
N ALA A 56 -15.47 -10.78 -14.02
CA ALA A 56 -16.89 -10.58 -14.28
C ALA A 56 -17.46 -9.39 -13.47
N LEU A 57 -17.06 -9.23 -12.21
CA LEU A 57 -17.45 -8.09 -11.37
C LEU A 57 -16.98 -6.77 -11.97
N GLY A 58 -15.71 -6.69 -12.38
CA GLY A 58 -15.14 -5.52 -13.06
C GLY A 58 -15.91 -5.18 -14.33
N ALA A 59 -16.19 -6.17 -15.18
CA ALA A 59 -16.95 -5.98 -16.42
C ALA A 59 -18.37 -5.45 -16.15
N ALA A 60 -19.04 -5.93 -15.11
CA ALA A 60 -20.36 -5.43 -14.71
C ALA A 60 -20.35 -3.96 -14.26
N GLN A 61 -19.21 -3.45 -13.79
CA GLN A 61 -19.01 -2.06 -13.37
C GLN A 61 -18.32 -1.21 -14.46
N GLY A 62 -18.06 -1.78 -15.64
CA GLY A 62 -17.33 -1.10 -16.71
C GLY A 62 -15.84 -0.87 -16.43
N ILE A 63 -15.24 -1.66 -15.54
CA ILE A 63 -13.85 -1.56 -15.12
C ILE A 63 -13.07 -2.72 -15.74
N PRO A 64 -12.11 -2.45 -16.64
CA PRO A 64 -11.23 -3.49 -17.16
C PRO A 64 -10.38 -4.10 -16.03
N VAL A 65 -10.42 -5.42 -15.89
CA VAL A 65 -9.58 -6.18 -14.97
C VAL A 65 -8.60 -7.03 -15.78
N THR A 66 -7.31 -6.88 -15.50
CA THR A 66 -6.24 -7.70 -16.10
C THR A 66 -5.62 -8.54 -15.00
N VAL A 67 -5.57 -9.85 -15.17
CA VAL A 67 -4.93 -10.78 -14.25
C VAL A 67 -3.62 -11.26 -14.87
N LEU A 68 -2.52 -11.15 -14.14
CA LEU A 68 -1.20 -11.65 -14.51
C LEU A 68 -0.82 -12.77 -13.55
N HIS A 69 -0.41 -13.93 -14.08
CA HIS A 69 0.03 -15.05 -13.26
C HIS A 69 1.54 -15.18 -13.21
N ASN A 70 2.08 -15.49 -12.03
CA ASN A 70 3.42 -15.99 -11.82
C ASN A 70 3.36 -17.50 -11.53
N SER A 71 4.36 -18.23 -11.96
CA SER A 71 4.47 -19.69 -11.71
C SER A 71 4.75 -20.04 -10.24
N GLY A 72 5.01 -19.04 -9.40
CA GLY A 72 5.27 -19.15 -7.98
C GLY A 72 5.50 -17.77 -7.39
N ASN A 73 5.71 -17.66 -6.08
CA ASN A 73 5.94 -16.38 -5.42
C ASN A 73 7.34 -15.82 -5.78
N VAL A 74 7.34 -14.82 -6.64
CA VAL A 74 8.54 -14.12 -7.15
C VAL A 74 8.89 -12.86 -6.33
N GLY A 75 8.22 -12.65 -5.21
CA GLY A 75 8.37 -11.44 -4.39
C GLY A 75 7.55 -10.26 -4.90
N CYS A 76 7.36 -9.25 -4.04
CA CYS A 76 6.44 -8.15 -4.35
C CYS A 76 7.04 -7.14 -5.35
N SER A 77 8.35 -6.85 -5.30
CA SER A 77 8.97 -5.91 -6.24
C SER A 77 8.82 -6.37 -7.69
N TYR A 78 9.24 -7.60 -7.99
CA TYR A 78 9.11 -8.16 -9.34
C TYR A 78 7.66 -8.22 -9.80
N ALA A 79 6.76 -8.69 -8.94
CA ALA A 79 5.34 -8.80 -9.28
C ALA A 79 4.71 -7.42 -9.57
N ARG A 80 5.00 -6.39 -8.74
CA ARG A 80 4.53 -5.02 -9.00
C ARG A 80 5.13 -4.44 -10.29
N ASN A 81 6.40 -4.69 -10.57
CA ASN A 81 7.05 -4.24 -11.81
C ASN A 81 6.39 -4.85 -13.06
N ARG A 82 5.94 -6.11 -13.01
CA ARG A 82 5.15 -6.71 -14.10
C ARG A 82 3.84 -5.96 -14.34
N ALA A 83 3.13 -5.59 -13.29
CA ALA A 83 1.90 -4.80 -13.41
C ALA A 83 2.18 -3.39 -13.95
N ILE A 84 3.23 -2.72 -13.46
CA ILE A 84 3.67 -1.41 -13.95
C ILE A 84 3.92 -1.43 -15.46
N ALA A 85 4.52 -2.50 -15.99
CA ALA A 85 4.85 -2.62 -17.41
C ALA A 85 3.62 -2.64 -18.34
N VAL A 86 2.45 -3.08 -17.85
CA VAL A 86 1.20 -3.16 -18.61
C VAL A 86 0.20 -2.06 -18.26
N ALA A 87 0.46 -1.29 -17.21
CA ALA A 87 -0.41 -0.23 -16.73
C ALA A 87 -0.52 0.94 -17.71
N LYS A 88 -1.76 1.40 -17.96
CA LYS A 88 -2.11 2.45 -18.92
C LYS A 88 -2.47 3.78 -18.26
N GLY A 89 -2.61 3.79 -16.93
CA GLY A 89 -3.00 4.97 -16.16
C GLY A 89 -1.93 6.07 -16.15
N GLU A 90 -2.39 7.30 -16.05
CA GLU A 90 -1.55 8.46 -15.76
C GLU A 90 -1.04 8.39 -14.31
N PHE A 91 -1.86 7.80 -13.42
CA PHE A 91 -1.54 7.57 -12.03
C PHE A 91 -1.55 6.06 -11.75
N LEU A 92 -0.49 5.57 -11.13
CA LEU A 92 -0.42 4.22 -10.58
C LEU A 92 -0.87 4.26 -9.13
N VAL A 93 -1.83 3.43 -8.78
CA VAL A 93 -2.32 3.29 -7.41
C VAL A 93 -1.98 1.88 -6.94
N PHE A 94 -1.04 1.77 -6.04
CA PHE A 94 -0.71 0.50 -5.40
C PHE A 94 -1.67 0.26 -4.24
N ALA A 95 -2.22 -0.93 -4.19
CA ALA A 95 -3.16 -1.36 -3.15
C ALA A 95 -2.87 -2.82 -2.78
N ASP A 96 -2.74 -3.12 -1.50
CA ASP A 96 -2.59 -4.51 -1.07
C ASP A 96 -3.93 -5.25 -1.15
N ASN A 97 -3.90 -6.57 -1.26
CA ASN A 97 -5.11 -7.41 -1.36
C ASN A 97 -5.84 -7.62 -0.02
N ASP A 98 -5.38 -6.94 1.01
CA ASP A 98 -5.98 -6.95 2.35
C ASP A 98 -6.38 -5.54 2.83
N ILE A 99 -6.70 -4.64 1.88
CA ILE A 99 -7.30 -3.34 2.17
C ILE A 99 -8.73 -3.22 1.59
N ALA A 100 -9.53 -2.37 2.19
CA ALA A 100 -10.85 -2.02 1.68
C ALA A 100 -11.11 -0.51 1.85
N PRO A 101 -11.90 0.12 0.96
CA PRO A 101 -12.25 1.52 1.12
C PRO A 101 -13.03 1.78 2.42
N ARG A 102 -12.68 2.85 3.13
CA ARG A 102 -13.55 3.52 4.09
C ARG A 102 -14.10 4.79 3.46
N THR A 103 -13.27 5.54 2.77
CA THR A 103 -13.68 6.69 1.95
C THR A 103 -14.01 6.22 0.53
N ARG A 104 -15.28 6.39 0.09
CA ARG A 104 -15.72 5.93 -1.23
C ARG A 104 -14.97 6.59 -2.40
N ARG A 105 -14.64 7.88 -2.28
CA ARG A 105 -13.92 8.67 -3.31
C ARG A 105 -12.40 8.67 -3.10
N TRP A 106 -11.83 7.57 -2.65
CA TRP A 106 -10.43 7.49 -2.24
C TRP A 106 -9.41 7.78 -3.37
N MET A 107 -9.55 7.23 -4.59
CA MET A 107 -8.63 7.55 -5.69
C MET A 107 -8.72 9.02 -6.13
N PRO A 108 -9.89 9.62 -6.34
CA PRO A 108 -10.01 11.06 -6.54
C PRO A 108 -9.45 11.90 -5.39
N GLY A 109 -9.66 11.47 -4.14
CA GLY A 109 -9.12 12.13 -2.95
C GLY A 109 -7.60 12.15 -2.91
N LEU A 110 -6.95 11.01 -3.19
CA LEU A 110 -5.49 10.94 -3.32
C LEU A 110 -4.96 11.88 -4.41
N ARG A 111 -5.62 11.89 -5.58
CA ARG A 111 -5.24 12.79 -6.67
C ARG A 111 -5.42 14.27 -6.30
N ALA A 112 -6.48 14.61 -5.60
CA ALA A 112 -6.72 15.99 -5.14
C ALA A 112 -5.59 16.44 -4.19
N ALA A 113 -5.18 15.58 -3.24
CA ALA A 113 -4.06 15.84 -2.37
C ALA A 113 -2.73 16.02 -3.14
N LEU A 114 -2.47 15.18 -4.16
CA LEU A 114 -1.30 15.35 -5.02
C LEU A 114 -1.29 16.72 -5.71
N THR A 115 -2.44 17.16 -6.21
CA THR A 115 -2.57 18.44 -6.93
C THR A 115 -2.40 19.64 -5.99
N ALA A 116 -2.80 19.50 -4.71
CA ALA A 116 -2.66 20.56 -3.72
C ALA A 116 -1.21 20.76 -3.22
N PHE A 117 -0.33 19.79 -3.47
CA PHE A 117 1.09 19.84 -3.10
C PHE A 117 1.95 19.74 -4.36
N PRO A 118 2.38 20.85 -4.98
CA PRO A 118 3.06 20.84 -6.28
C PRO A 118 4.34 19.99 -6.35
N ASP A 119 5.05 19.86 -5.21
CA ASP A 119 6.28 19.06 -5.12
C ASP A 119 6.01 17.60 -4.74
N ALA A 120 4.74 17.21 -4.55
CA ALA A 120 4.41 15.84 -4.21
C ALA A 120 4.68 14.89 -5.39
N GLY A 121 5.49 13.88 -5.14
CA GLY A 121 5.71 12.77 -6.08
C GLY A 121 4.88 11.54 -5.74
N MET A 122 4.37 11.47 -4.51
CA MET A 122 3.60 10.33 -4.02
C MET A 122 2.68 10.74 -2.87
N ILE A 123 1.52 10.10 -2.83
CA ILE A 123 0.48 10.34 -1.83
C ILE A 123 0.08 9.01 -1.18
N GLY A 124 0.09 8.98 0.15
CA GLY A 124 -0.50 7.92 0.96
C GLY A 124 -1.65 8.42 1.81
N CYS A 125 -2.47 7.52 2.28
CA CYS A 125 -3.69 7.81 3.05
C CYS A 125 -3.59 7.38 4.51
N LYS A 126 -4.63 7.68 5.29
CA LYS A 126 -4.81 7.15 6.64
C LYS A 126 -5.26 5.69 6.55
N MET A 127 -4.42 4.78 7.06
CA MET A 127 -4.78 3.38 7.22
C MET A 127 -5.32 3.17 8.62
N VAL A 128 -6.47 2.49 8.73
CA VAL A 128 -7.12 2.17 10.00
C VAL A 128 -7.38 0.67 10.11
N TYR A 129 -7.41 0.15 11.33
CA TYR A 129 -7.80 -1.23 11.55
C TYR A 129 -9.30 -1.44 11.28
N PRO A 130 -9.71 -2.58 10.72
CA PRO A 130 -11.10 -2.84 10.32
C PRO A 130 -11.99 -3.32 11.48
N TRP A 131 -11.75 -2.86 12.72
CA TRP A 131 -12.57 -3.16 13.91
C TRP A 131 -12.65 -1.95 14.84
N GLU A 132 -13.77 -1.83 15.53
CA GLU A 132 -14.01 -0.72 16.44
C GLU A 132 -12.96 -0.64 17.58
N PRO A 133 -12.55 0.58 17.98
CA PRO A 133 -13.01 1.90 17.49
C PRO A 133 -12.26 2.40 16.25
N TYR A 134 -11.80 1.53 15.37
CA TYR A 134 -11.04 1.81 14.14
C TYR A 134 -9.74 2.58 14.39
N PRO A 135 -8.86 2.10 15.28
CA PRO A 135 -7.64 2.84 15.59
C PRO A 135 -6.76 2.98 14.36
N ILE A 136 -6.00 4.07 14.32
CA ILE A 136 -5.04 4.32 13.25
C ILE A 136 -4.01 3.18 13.23
N GLN A 137 -3.76 2.64 12.05
CA GLN A 137 -2.65 1.73 11.82
C GLN A 137 -1.42 2.48 11.35
N CYS A 138 -1.60 3.39 10.38
CA CYS A 138 -0.51 4.15 9.79
C CYS A 138 -1.02 5.48 9.21
N ALA A 139 -0.47 6.57 9.68
CA ALA A 139 -0.65 7.93 9.18
C ALA A 139 0.67 8.47 8.60
N GLY A 140 1.22 7.73 7.63
CA GLY A 140 2.56 7.93 7.13
C GLY A 140 3.63 7.26 8.01
N VAL A 141 4.86 7.27 7.55
CA VAL A 141 5.99 6.58 8.18
C VAL A 141 7.10 7.57 8.51
N GLY A 142 7.62 7.46 9.73
CA GLY A 142 8.84 8.13 10.16
C GLY A 142 10.02 7.14 10.18
N ILE A 143 11.20 7.65 9.92
CA ILE A 143 12.46 6.90 10.02
C ILE A 143 13.36 7.62 11.02
N SER A 144 13.79 6.92 12.07
CA SER A 144 14.70 7.51 13.05
C SER A 144 16.08 7.75 12.46
N GLN A 145 16.91 8.55 13.13
CA GLN A 145 18.30 8.79 12.71
C GLN A 145 19.17 7.51 12.69
N ARG A 146 18.70 6.42 13.33
CA ARG A 146 19.31 5.09 13.27
C ARG A 146 18.74 4.21 12.17
N GLY A 147 17.67 4.65 11.50
CA GLY A 147 16.99 3.91 10.43
C GLY A 147 15.92 2.94 10.93
N HIS A 148 15.41 3.13 12.15
CA HIS A 148 14.27 2.37 12.63
C HIS A 148 12.97 2.99 12.14
N VAL A 149 12.01 2.13 11.78
CA VAL A 149 10.72 2.49 11.21
C VAL A 149 9.71 2.79 12.31
N CYS A 150 8.98 3.89 12.17
CA CYS A 150 7.87 4.28 13.02
C CYS A 150 6.60 4.45 12.17
N PHE A 151 5.58 3.63 12.40
CA PHE A 151 4.25 3.87 11.82
C PHE A 151 3.55 4.93 12.65
N ARG A 152 3.43 6.13 12.07
CA ARG A 152 2.87 7.30 12.74
C ARG A 152 1.41 7.05 13.09
N GLY A 153 1.02 7.41 14.29
CA GLY A 153 -0.35 7.28 14.78
C GLY A 153 -0.78 5.85 15.17
N ARG A 154 0.09 4.85 15.08
CA ARG A 154 -0.28 3.46 15.35
C ARG A 154 -0.91 3.29 16.74
N GLY A 155 -2.19 2.82 16.74
CA GLY A 155 -2.99 2.61 17.95
C GLY A 155 -3.70 3.85 18.48
N GLU A 156 -3.49 5.02 17.90
CA GLU A 156 -4.22 6.24 18.24
C GLU A 156 -5.67 6.18 17.70
N GLY A 157 -6.54 6.99 18.31
CA GLY A 157 -7.91 7.14 17.80
C GLY A 157 -7.94 7.72 16.39
N ILE A 158 -8.91 7.29 15.59
CA ILE A 158 -9.06 7.72 14.19
C ILE A 158 -9.15 9.25 14.07
N ASP A 159 -9.77 9.93 15.03
CA ASP A 159 -9.98 11.38 15.07
C ASP A 159 -8.85 12.14 15.79
N ALA A 160 -7.71 11.49 16.10
CA ALA A 160 -6.61 12.15 16.78
C ALA A 160 -6.14 13.40 16.00
N PRO A 161 -6.26 14.64 16.57
CA PRO A 161 -6.10 15.88 15.80
C PRO A 161 -4.77 16.03 15.10
N ARG A 162 -3.69 15.47 15.67
CA ARG A 162 -2.32 15.53 15.11
C ARG A 162 -2.17 14.73 13.81
N PHE A 163 -3.11 13.85 13.50
CA PHE A 163 -3.13 13.04 12.26
C PHE A 163 -4.27 13.41 11.31
N ASN A 164 -4.97 14.53 11.57
CA ASN A 164 -6.10 15.02 10.75
C ASN A 164 -5.71 16.25 9.91
N ARG A 165 -4.48 16.26 9.39
CA ARG A 165 -4.03 17.27 8.43
C ARG A 165 -3.17 16.62 7.36
N THR A 166 -3.29 17.12 6.14
CA THR A 166 -2.41 16.72 5.04
C THR A 166 -1.04 17.37 5.24
N GLU A 167 0.03 16.57 5.19
CA GLU A 167 1.38 17.03 5.45
C GLU A 167 2.44 16.14 4.77
N THR A 168 3.64 16.71 4.58
CA THR A 168 4.80 15.92 4.14
C THR A 168 5.27 14.99 5.25
N VAL A 169 5.67 13.78 4.84
CA VAL A 169 6.19 12.73 5.73
C VAL A 169 7.50 12.17 5.19
N GLN A 170 8.28 11.51 6.04
CA GLN A 170 9.53 10.91 5.59
C GLN A 170 9.31 9.74 4.63
N CYS A 171 8.26 8.94 4.84
CA CYS A 171 7.99 7.77 4.03
C CYS A 171 6.50 7.39 4.05
N LEU A 172 6.12 6.49 3.14
CA LEU A 172 4.78 5.95 2.96
C LEU A 172 4.86 4.44 2.75
N ILE A 173 3.79 3.72 3.06
CA ILE A 173 3.64 2.29 2.75
C ILE A 173 2.90 2.11 1.43
N SER A 174 3.24 1.06 0.70
CA SER A 174 2.58 0.72 -0.57
C SER A 174 1.24 0.00 -0.42
N ALA A 175 0.76 -0.21 0.81
CA ALA A 175 -0.57 -0.77 1.04
C ALA A 175 -1.68 0.09 0.44
N CYS A 176 -1.51 1.43 0.40
CA CYS A 176 -2.29 2.35 -0.43
C CYS A 176 -1.43 3.56 -0.80
N LEU A 177 -0.95 3.62 -2.04
CA LEU A 177 0.02 4.61 -2.49
C LEU A 177 -0.28 5.03 -3.94
N LEU A 178 -0.48 6.33 -4.18
CA LEU A 178 -0.62 6.88 -5.52
C LEU A 178 0.67 7.57 -5.96
N ILE A 179 1.14 7.26 -7.17
CA ILE A 179 2.32 7.86 -7.80
C ILE A 179 1.99 8.18 -9.27
N PRO A 180 2.36 9.36 -9.80
CA PRO A 180 2.30 9.62 -11.24
C PRO A 180 3.14 8.61 -12.02
N ALA A 181 2.55 7.95 -13.02
CA ALA A 181 3.24 6.94 -13.81
C ALA A 181 4.52 7.47 -14.49
N ALA A 182 4.55 8.76 -14.82
CA ALA A 182 5.73 9.41 -15.38
C ALA A 182 6.95 9.35 -14.44
N LEU A 183 6.73 9.42 -13.11
CA LEU A 183 7.83 9.32 -12.14
C LEU A 183 8.40 7.91 -12.09
N ILE A 184 7.53 6.90 -12.11
CA ILE A 184 7.97 5.49 -12.15
C ILE A 184 8.74 5.21 -13.44
N ARG A 185 8.28 5.72 -14.59
CA ARG A 185 9.00 5.56 -15.87
C ARG A 185 10.37 6.23 -15.85
N LYS A 186 10.49 7.39 -15.20
CA LYS A 186 11.73 8.16 -15.12
C LYS A 186 12.74 7.61 -14.11
N HIS A 187 12.24 7.17 -12.95
CA HIS A 187 13.09 6.82 -11.79
C HIS A 187 13.14 5.32 -11.50
N GLY A 188 12.43 4.51 -12.29
CA GLY A 188 12.32 3.06 -12.10
C GLY A 188 11.20 2.65 -11.13
N GLY A 189 10.79 1.39 -11.20
CA GLY A 189 9.82 0.76 -10.32
C GLY A 189 10.41 0.33 -8.97
N PHE A 190 9.89 -0.74 -8.41
CA PHE A 190 10.40 -1.32 -7.16
C PHE A 190 11.72 -2.05 -7.37
N ASP A 191 12.68 -1.90 -6.45
CA ASP A 191 13.97 -2.59 -6.55
C ASP A 191 13.84 -4.04 -6.07
N GLU A 192 14.20 -4.97 -6.94
CA GLU A 192 14.11 -6.42 -6.70
C GLU A 192 15.16 -6.93 -5.71
N ALA A 193 16.15 -6.12 -5.35
CA ALA A 193 17.09 -6.44 -4.27
C ALA A 193 16.42 -6.62 -2.90
N PHE A 194 15.21 -6.06 -2.72
CA PHE A 194 14.39 -6.23 -1.52
C PHE A 194 13.51 -7.50 -1.54
N HIS A 195 13.82 -8.45 -2.41
CA HIS A 195 13.11 -9.74 -2.46
C HIS A 195 13.14 -10.47 -1.10
N PRO A 196 12.06 -11.14 -0.67
CA PRO A 196 10.76 -11.21 -1.33
C PRO A 196 9.82 -10.05 -0.97
N VAL A 197 10.03 -9.35 0.16
CA VAL A 197 9.14 -8.32 0.70
C VAL A 197 9.85 -7.49 1.76
N GLN A 198 9.30 -6.34 2.10
CA GLN A 198 9.74 -5.36 3.11
C GLN A 198 10.85 -4.41 2.63
N PHE A 199 10.61 -3.13 2.87
CA PHE A 199 11.48 -1.99 2.55
C PHE A 199 11.55 -1.61 1.06
N GLU A 200 10.95 -2.36 0.14
CA GLU A 200 10.91 -2.02 -1.28
C GLU A 200 10.11 -0.74 -1.56
N ASP A 201 9.06 -0.51 -0.77
CA ASP A 201 8.25 0.71 -0.81
C ASP A 201 9.03 1.90 -0.23
N PHE A 202 9.71 1.71 0.89
CA PHE A 202 10.54 2.76 1.49
C PHE A 202 11.70 3.15 0.59
N ASP A 203 12.35 2.18 -0.09
CA ASP A 203 13.38 2.44 -1.08
C ASP A 203 12.87 3.30 -2.23
N LEU A 204 11.70 2.94 -2.79
CA LEU A 204 11.06 3.71 -3.86
C LEU A 204 10.76 5.16 -3.40
N VAL A 205 10.19 5.32 -2.21
CA VAL A 205 9.90 6.64 -1.64
C VAL A 205 11.17 7.46 -1.47
N TYR A 206 12.23 6.90 -0.87
CA TYR A 206 13.49 7.61 -0.66
C TYR A 206 14.19 7.95 -1.97
N ARG A 207 14.12 7.09 -2.97
CA ARG A 207 14.65 7.35 -4.31
C ARG A 207 13.96 8.53 -4.99
N LEU A 208 12.64 8.63 -4.88
CA LEU A 208 11.90 9.78 -5.41
C LEU A 208 12.16 11.04 -4.59
N ARG A 209 12.35 10.94 -3.27
CA ARG A 209 12.71 12.08 -2.43
C ARG A 209 14.12 12.60 -2.74
N GLU A 210 15.08 11.72 -2.98
CA GLU A 210 16.43 12.12 -3.44
C GLU A 210 16.37 12.84 -4.79
N ALA A 211 15.39 12.51 -5.63
CA ALA A 211 15.12 13.20 -6.90
C ALA A 211 14.37 14.54 -6.73
N GLY A 212 14.09 14.98 -5.49
CA GLY A 212 13.47 16.26 -5.17
C GLY A 212 11.94 16.22 -4.99
N TYR A 213 11.29 15.06 -5.02
CA TYR A 213 9.86 14.94 -4.80
C TYR A 213 9.54 14.73 -3.31
N GLN A 214 8.34 15.16 -2.90
CA GLN A 214 7.87 14.98 -1.53
C GLN A 214 6.92 13.78 -1.42
N ALA A 215 7.02 13.06 -0.29
CA ALA A 215 6.02 12.09 0.14
C ALA A 215 4.97 12.80 1.01
N VAL A 216 3.71 12.71 0.64
CA VAL A 216 2.62 13.41 1.32
C VAL A 216 1.60 12.42 1.85
N TYR A 217 1.26 12.57 3.11
CA TYR A 217 0.17 11.88 3.78
C TYR A 217 -1.09 12.75 3.76
N THR A 218 -2.26 12.14 3.50
CA THR A 218 -3.55 12.81 3.61
C THR A 218 -4.54 12.02 4.46
N PRO A 219 -5.19 12.64 5.45
CA PRO A 219 -6.28 12.02 6.22
C PRO A 219 -7.64 12.08 5.53
N GLU A 220 -7.78 12.86 4.44
CA GLU A 220 -9.02 12.99 3.66
C GLU A 220 -9.44 11.67 3.00
N VAL A 221 -8.51 10.73 2.95
CA VAL A 221 -8.73 9.37 2.48
C VAL A 221 -8.41 8.40 3.59
N GLU A 222 -9.37 7.56 3.93
CA GLU A 222 -9.24 6.50 4.92
C GLU A 222 -9.46 5.15 4.26
N MET A 223 -8.58 4.19 4.57
CA MET A 223 -8.65 2.81 4.10
C MET A 223 -8.58 1.86 5.27
N TYR A 224 -9.42 0.86 5.28
CA TYR A 224 -9.27 -0.28 6.18
C TYR A 224 -8.11 -1.15 5.73
N HIS A 225 -7.28 -1.59 6.68
CA HIS A 225 -6.19 -2.52 6.38
C HIS A 225 -6.18 -3.65 7.41
N PHE A 226 -6.36 -4.86 6.93
CA PHE A 226 -6.43 -6.06 7.78
C PHE A 226 -5.05 -6.48 8.33
N GLU A 227 -4.00 -5.89 7.82
CA GLU A 227 -2.58 -6.00 8.18
C GLU A 227 -2.04 -7.43 8.18
N SER A 228 -1.05 -7.65 7.34
CA SER A 228 -0.24 -8.87 7.33
C SER A 228 -1.02 -10.18 7.09
N VAL A 229 -2.20 -10.13 6.52
CA VAL A 229 -3.00 -11.34 6.25
C VAL A 229 -2.22 -12.32 5.36
N THR A 230 -1.56 -11.82 4.33
CA THR A 230 -0.74 -12.63 3.41
C THR A 230 0.55 -13.13 4.06
N THR A 231 1.20 -12.30 4.87
CA THR A 231 2.52 -12.62 5.46
C THR A 231 2.42 -13.49 6.71
N GLN A 232 1.31 -13.40 7.47
CA GLN A 232 1.08 -14.25 8.63
C GLN A 232 0.95 -15.72 8.22
N GLY A 233 1.75 -16.57 8.87
CA GLY A 233 1.78 -18.01 8.58
C GLY A 233 2.50 -18.37 7.27
N THR A 234 3.21 -17.44 6.66
CA THR A 234 4.01 -17.66 5.44
C THR A 234 5.49 -17.33 5.68
N PRO A 235 6.22 -18.14 6.49
CA PRO A 235 7.60 -17.82 6.89
C PRO A 235 8.59 -17.84 5.72
N THR A 236 8.25 -18.44 4.61
CA THR A 236 9.06 -18.42 3.37
C THR A 236 9.02 -17.03 2.71
N VAL A 237 7.98 -16.25 2.94
CA VAL A 237 7.81 -14.89 2.39
C VAL A 237 8.30 -13.84 3.39
N HIS A 238 7.87 -13.95 4.64
CA HIS A 238 8.17 -12.96 5.67
C HIS A 238 8.71 -13.66 6.94
N ASN A 239 9.93 -13.33 7.32
CA ASN A 239 10.56 -13.79 8.55
C ASN A 239 11.60 -12.77 9.04
N ALA A 240 12.09 -12.94 10.26
CA ALA A 240 13.04 -12.01 10.88
C ALA A 240 14.32 -11.82 10.05
N ALA A 241 14.82 -12.85 9.40
CA ALA A 241 16.05 -12.75 8.59
C ALA A 241 15.84 -11.86 7.34
N VAL A 242 14.66 -11.96 6.69
CA VAL A 242 14.29 -11.10 5.58
C VAL A 242 14.18 -9.63 6.04
N VAL A 243 13.46 -9.38 7.14
CA VAL A 243 13.30 -8.02 7.69
C VAL A 243 14.65 -7.40 8.03
N VAL A 244 15.53 -8.13 8.72
CA VAL A 244 16.87 -7.65 9.07
C VAL A 244 17.72 -7.38 7.83
N ARG A 245 17.75 -8.31 6.88
CA ARG A 245 18.54 -8.16 5.65
C ARG A 245 18.09 -6.92 4.86
N ASN A 246 16.80 -6.78 4.61
CA ASN A 246 16.25 -5.69 3.82
C ASN A 246 16.35 -4.35 4.58
N GLY A 247 16.19 -4.36 5.90
CA GLY A 247 16.42 -3.19 6.74
C GLY A 247 17.87 -2.72 6.70
N LEU A 248 18.85 -3.62 6.75
CA LEU A 248 20.27 -3.27 6.62
C LEU A 248 20.59 -2.73 5.21
N LEU A 249 19.98 -3.30 4.16
CA LEU A 249 20.13 -2.78 2.80
C LEU A 249 19.56 -1.36 2.67
N PHE A 250 18.36 -1.13 3.20
CA PHE A 250 17.73 0.19 3.26
C PHE A 250 18.62 1.21 4.01
N GLN A 251 19.08 0.86 5.20
CA GLN A 251 19.98 1.71 5.98
C GLN A 251 21.29 2.02 5.24
N LYS A 252 21.89 1.04 4.59
CA LYS A 252 23.11 1.23 3.79
C LYS A 252 22.92 2.27 2.68
N ARG A 253 21.75 2.24 2.01
CA ARG A 253 21.45 3.13 0.90
C ARG A 253 21.10 4.54 1.36
N TRP A 254 20.25 4.68 2.36
CA TRP A 254 19.54 5.92 2.66
C TRP A 254 19.96 6.62 3.96
N ARG A 255 20.94 6.05 4.66
CA ARG A 255 21.45 6.64 5.92
C ARG A 255 21.89 8.09 5.77
N HIS A 256 22.42 8.48 4.63
CA HIS A 256 22.87 9.83 4.34
C HIS A 256 21.72 10.85 4.35
N LEU A 257 20.48 10.41 4.08
CA LEU A 257 19.29 11.24 4.15
C LEU A 257 18.69 11.22 5.56
N PHE A 258 18.19 10.06 6.04
CA PHE A 258 17.42 10.01 7.28
C PHE A 258 18.24 10.41 8.52
N LYS A 259 19.55 10.30 8.49
CA LYS A 259 20.41 10.76 9.59
C LYS A 259 20.41 12.29 9.76
N GLN A 260 20.09 13.03 8.71
CA GLN A 260 20.03 14.50 8.71
C GLN A 260 18.59 15.02 8.93
N GLU A 261 17.62 14.14 8.96
CA GLU A 261 16.22 14.48 9.12
C GLU A 261 15.82 14.50 10.60
N ASP A 262 14.83 15.33 10.91
CA ASP A 262 14.19 15.34 12.23
C ASP A 262 13.15 14.21 12.31
N GLY A 263 13.66 12.99 12.39
CA GLY A 263 12.85 11.78 12.47
C GLY A 263 12.37 11.48 13.90
N PRO A 264 11.52 10.43 14.06
CA PRO A 264 11.02 10.03 15.36
C PRO A 264 12.15 9.57 16.30
N SER A 265 11.89 9.70 17.61
CA SER A 265 12.79 9.12 18.61
C SER A 265 12.82 7.58 18.52
N GLU A 266 13.88 6.98 19.00
CA GLU A 266 13.99 5.50 19.06
C GLU A 266 12.87 4.85 19.90
N GLU A 267 12.36 5.57 20.89
CA GLU A 267 11.24 5.11 21.70
C GLU A 267 9.94 5.09 20.90
N ALA A 268 9.69 6.10 20.07
CA ALA A 268 8.53 6.16 19.17
C ALA A 268 8.57 5.07 18.08
N CYS A 269 9.76 4.53 17.77
CA CYS A 269 9.93 3.43 16.81
C CYS A 269 9.70 2.05 17.43
N ARG A 270 9.43 1.94 18.72
CA ARG A 270 9.08 0.65 19.32
C ARG A 270 7.76 0.15 18.75
N TRP A 271 7.78 -1.08 18.26
CA TRP A 271 6.59 -1.68 17.67
C TRP A 271 5.49 -1.86 18.71
N LEU A 272 4.41 -1.11 18.55
CA LEU A 272 3.21 -1.29 19.37
C LEU A 272 2.37 -2.44 18.77
N LYS A 273 2.24 -3.53 19.53
CA LYS A 273 1.36 -4.63 19.15
C LYS A 273 -0.09 -4.23 19.42
N ILE A 274 -0.88 -4.15 18.38
CA ILE A 274 -2.33 -3.92 18.47
C ILE A 274 -3.02 -5.30 18.57
N PRO A 275 -3.98 -5.49 19.50
CA PRO A 275 -4.78 -6.71 19.54
C PRO A 275 -5.49 -6.91 18.21
N SER A 276 -5.31 -8.07 17.58
CA SER A 276 -5.95 -8.39 16.31
C SER A 276 -7.31 -9.06 16.53
N VAL A 277 -8.24 -8.78 15.64
CA VAL A 277 -9.52 -9.49 15.53
C VAL A 277 -9.40 -10.51 14.41
N ALA A 278 -9.95 -11.72 14.62
CA ALA A 278 -9.93 -12.73 13.57
C ALA A 278 -10.69 -12.23 12.34
N PHE A 279 -10.14 -12.45 11.14
CA PHE A 279 -10.74 -11.99 9.88
C PHE A 279 -12.23 -12.40 9.76
N SER A 280 -12.57 -13.64 10.14
CA SER A 280 -13.93 -14.16 10.13
C SER A 280 -14.90 -13.48 11.11
N ALA A 281 -14.38 -12.78 12.12
CA ALA A 281 -15.19 -12.07 13.11
C ALA A 281 -15.45 -10.61 12.72
N ILE A 282 -14.78 -10.10 11.64
CA ILE A 282 -14.97 -8.73 11.16
C ILE A 282 -16.21 -8.70 10.27
N GLY A 283 -17.26 -8.03 10.74
CA GLY A 283 -18.54 -7.86 10.03
C GLY A 283 -18.45 -6.91 8.82
N SER A 284 -19.57 -6.30 8.44
CA SER A 284 -19.62 -5.25 7.42
C SER A 284 -18.80 -4.03 7.88
N LEU A 285 -18.09 -3.44 6.94
CA LEU A 285 -17.26 -2.24 7.19
C LEU A 285 -18.06 -0.98 6.84
N PRO A 286 -18.16 0.00 7.76
CA PRO A 286 -18.76 1.29 7.45
C PRO A 286 -18.03 2.01 6.31
N LEU A 287 -18.81 2.71 5.47
CA LEU A 287 -18.31 3.56 4.39
C LEU A 287 -18.73 5.00 4.65
N ASP A 288 -17.83 5.92 4.41
CA ASP A 288 -18.10 7.36 4.48
C ASP A 288 -18.44 7.95 3.11
#